data_f554630c27344ff1fd1dafa014d25689
#
_entry.id   f554630c27344ff1fd1dafa014d25689
#
_cell.length_a   1.000
_cell.length_b   1.000
_cell.length_c   1.000
_cell.angle_alpha   90.00
_cell.angle_beta   90.00
_cell.angle_gamma   90.00
#
_symmetry.space_group_name_H-M   'P 1'
#
loop_
_entity.id
_entity.type
_entity.pdbx_description
1 polymer ?
#
loop_
_entity_poly.entity_id
_entity_poly.type
_entity_poly.pdbx_seq_one_letter_code
_entity_poly.pdbx_strand_id
1 'polypeptide(L)'
;MNARVVLWFHPLAWVAIALVGCDMRSGANPKPAVADSAPDESLETSAKASVGAAVTRGGLQFVTGYHRGFELAREQRKPMLVFFTAEWCTYCHQMEADAFRQDPVVSLSKQFVCILVDADCEPSVCRDFRVKGYPTIQFLSPRGVPLNRVTGKQPGPQLVMQMQAALQAVARRDGAGEAVRR
;
A
#
# COMPACT_ATOMS: atom_id res chain seq x y z
N MET A 1 -54.98 4.83 14.59
CA MET A 1 -55.89 4.85 13.41
C MET A 1 -55.07 4.48 12.17
N ASN A 2 -55.37 3.29 11.63
CA ASN A 2 -55.26 2.79 10.28
C ASN A 2 -53.86 2.81 9.61
N ALA A 3 -53.10 1.74 9.56
CA ALA A 3 -53.25 0.51 8.75
C ALA A 3 -53.37 0.76 7.22
N ARG A 4 -52.32 0.33 6.49
CA ARG A 4 -52.52 -0.41 5.23
C ARG A 4 -51.24 -1.09 4.77
N VAL A 5 -51.20 -2.38 4.98
CA VAL A 5 -50.36 -3.40 4.35
C VAL A 5 -50.89 -3.54 2.89
N VAL A 6 -49.99 -3.54 1.92
CA VAL A 6 -50.29 -4.05 0.59
C VAL A 6 -49.23 -5.10 0.24
N LEU A 7 -49.67 -6.36 0.40
CA LEU A 7 -49.05 -7.52 -0.23
C LEU A 7 -49.39 -7.51 -1.71
N TRP A 8 -48.38 -7.69 -2.59
CA TRP A 8 -48.57 -8.12 -3.96
C TRP A 8 -47.86 -9.43 -4.20
N PHE A 9 -48.68 -10.50 -4.17
CA PHE A 9 -48.36 -11.83 -4.72
C PHE A 9 -48.63 -11.78 -6.24
N HIS A 10 -47.71 -12.28 -7.04
CA HIS A 10 -48.04 -12.80 -8.38
C HIS A 10 -47.20 -14.04 -8.73
N PRO A 11 -47.80 -14.97 -9.51
CA PRO A 11 -47.47 -16.38 -9.42
C PRO A 11 -46.59 -16.91 -10.55
N LEU A 12 -46.12 -18.10 -10.31
CA LEU A 12 -45.50 -19.11 -11.18
C LEU A 12 -46.03 -19.14 -12.63
N ALA A 13 -45.13 -19.19 -13.60
CA ALA A 13 -45.36 -19.77 -14.90
C ALA A 13 -44.23 -20.72 -15.26
N TRP A 14 -44.54 -21.99 -15.18
CA TRP A 14 -43.80 -23.10 -15.74
C TRP A 14 -43.92 -23.07 -17.28
N VAL A 15 -42.82 -23.17 -17.99
CA VAL A 15 -42.79 -23.62 -19.37
C VAL A 15 -41.71 -24.69 -19.52
N ALA A 16 -42.19 -25.91 -19.69
CA ALA A 16 -41.41 -27.05 -20.15
C ALA A 16 -41.60 -27.18 -21.67
N ILE A 17 -40.52 -27.28 -22.42
CA ILE A 17 -40.50 -27.77 -23.83
C ILE A 17 -39.19 -28.54 -23.96
N ALA A 18 -39.28 -29.85 -23.94
CA ALA A 18 -39.44 -30.84 -25.02
C ALA A 18 -38.11 -31.16 -25.74
N LEU A 19 -37.79 -32.44 -25.57
CA LEU A 19 -36.77 -33.29 -26.21
C LEU A 19 -36.97 -33.41 -27.72
N VAL A 20 -35.91 -33.32 -28.49
CA VAL A 20 -35.65 -34.01 -29.76
C VAL A 20 -34.10 -34.08 -29.84
N GLY A 21 -33.41 -35.14 -29.90
CA GLY A 21 -33.53 -36.40 -30.63
C GLY A 21 -32.30 -36.56 -31.51
N CYS A 22 -31.46 -37.55 -31.21
CA CYS A 22 -30.57 -38.33 -32.08
C CYS A 22 -29.66 -37.61 -33.09
N ASP A 23 -28.36 -37.80 -32.98
CA ASP A 23 -27.69 -38.56 -34.03
C ASP A 23 -26.35 -39.18 -33.52
N MET A 24 -26.24 -40.47 -33.70
CA MET A 24 -25.04 -41.28 -33.57
C MET A 24 -24.14 -41.05 -34.79
N ARG A 25 -22.93 -40.54 -34.59
CA ARG A 25 -21.88 -40.81 -35.57
C ARG A 25 -20.55 -41.12 -34.86
N SER A 26 -20.25 -42.38 -34.91
CA SER A 26 -18.95 -43.01 -34.65
C SER A 26 -17.88 -42.34 -35.52
N GLY A 27 -16.86 -41.76 -34.87
CA GLY A 27 -15.69 -41.23 -35.52
C GLY A 27 -14.54 -41.36 -34.51
N ALA A 28 -13.71 -42.36 -34.68
CA ALA A 28 -12.47 -42.52 -33.93
C ALA A 28 -11.58 -41.32 -34.17
N ASN A 29 -11.28 -40.58 -33.11
CA ASN A 29 -10.30 -39.52 -33.11
C ASN A 29 -9.13 -39.91 -32.20
N PRO A 30 -7.87 -39.85 -32.68
CA PRO A 30 -6.72 -40.20 -31.89
C PRO A 30 -6.54 -39.24 -30.75
N LYS A 31 -6.33 -39.78 -29.58
CA LYS A 31 -5.98 -39.14 -28.32
C LYS A 31 -4.80 -38.17 -28.52
N PRO A 32 -4.95 -36.83 -28.33
CA PRO A 32 -3.79 -35.98 -28.12
C PRO A 32 -3.21 -36.27 -26.74
N ALA A 33 -1.90 -36.50 -26.72
CA ALA A 33 -1.14 -36.62 -25.49
C ALA A 33 -1.41 -35.38 -24.62
N VAL A 34 -1.89 -35.61 -23.42
CA VAL A 34 -1.98 -34.59 -22.38
C VAL A 34 -0.54 -34.24 -22.02
N ALA A 35 -0.05 -33.13 -22.54
CA ALA A 35 1.11 -32.48 -21.97
C ALA A 35 0.68 -32.01 -20.60
N ASP A 36 1.30 -32.58 -19.59
CA ASP A 36 1.23 -32.18 -18.19
C ASP A 36 1.76 -30.74 -18.11
N SER A 37 0.85 -29.77 -18.24
CA SER A 37 1.17 -28.38 -17.99
C SER A 37 1.16 -28.22 -16.49
N ALA A 38 2.33 -28.34 -15.88
CA ALA A 38 2.56 -27.88 -14.53
C ALA A 38 2.04 -26.44 -14.40
N PRO A 39 1.33 -26.09 -13.31
CA PRO A 39 0.92 -24.71 -13.08
C PRO A 39 2.17 -23.84 -13.06
N ASP A 40 2.13 -22.78 -13.84
CA ASP A 40 3.19 -21.77 -13.94
C ASP A 40 3.35 -21.05 -12.59
N GLU A 41 4.28 -21.56 -11.78
CA GLU A 41 4.67 -21.01 -10.49
C GLU A 41 5.44 -19.68 -10.60
N SER A 42 5.69 -19.24 -11.82
CA SER A 42 6.57 -18.09 -12.10
C SER A 42 5.91 -16.71 -11.91
N LEU A 43 4.58 -16.62 -11.87
CA LEU A 43 3.88 -15.32 -11.73
C LEU A 43 3.68 -14.87 -10.28
N GLU A 44 3.58 -15.79 -9.33
CA GLU A 44 3.44 -15.43 -7.91
C GLU A 44 4.79 -15.02 -7.27
N THR A 45 5.91 -15.48 -7.80
CA THR A 45 7.25 -15.17 -7.28
C THR A 45 7.65 -13.73 -7.55
N SER A 46 7.14 -13.09 -8.62
CA SER A 46 7.51 -11.72 -8.99
C SER A 46 6.88 -10.66 -8.08
N ALA A 47 5.65 -10.86 -7.64
CA ALA A 47 4.97 -9.92 -6.72
C ALA A 47 5.51 -10.02 -5.28
N LYS A 48 5.95 -11.21 -4.86
CA LYS A 48 6.48 -11.44 -3.51
C LYS A 48 7.95 -11.02 -3.35
N ALA A 49 8.69 -10.95 -4.45
CA ALA A 49 10.11 -10.55 -4.45
C ALA A 49 10.34 -9.05 -4.27
N SER A 50 9.31 -8.21 -4.43
CA SER A 50 9.42 -6.75 -4.32
C SER A 50 9.21 -6.22 -2.90
N VAL A 51 8.64 -6.99 -1.98
CA VAL A 51 8.43 -6.57 -0.59
C VAL A 51 9.76 -6.64 0.18
N GLY A 52 10.25 -5.49 0.62
CA GLY A 52 11.53 -5.36 1.33
C GLY A 52 12.70 -4.98 0.44
N ALA A 53 12.52 -4.83 -0.87
CA ALA A 53 13.55 -4.32 -1.76
C ALA A 53 13.86 -2.85 -1.45
N ALA A 54 15.14 -2.46 -1.55
CA ALA A 54 15.52 -1.06 -1.50
C ALA A 54 15.27 -0.43 -2.87
N VAL A 55 14.55 0.69 -2.90
CA VAL A 55 14.25 1.45 -4.11
C VAL A 55 14.59 2.92 -3.92
N THR A 56 15.17 3.53 -4.96
CA THR A 56 15.48 4.96 -4.94
C THR A 56 14.36 5.74 -5.62
N ARG A 57 13.82 6.76 -4.94
CA ARG A 57 12.88 7.74 -5.50
C ARG A 57 13.44 9.14 -5.29
N GLY A 58 13.68 9.87 -6.41
CA GLY A 58 14.45 11.12 -6.34
C GLY A 58 15.86 10.84 -5.83
N GLY A 59 16.21 11.39 -4.67
CA GLY A 59 17.47 11.13 -3.95
C GLY A 59 17.30 10.32 -2.67
N LEU A 60 16.08 9.86 -2.34
CA LEU A 60 15.78 9.12 -1.13
C LEU A 60 15.80 7.62 -1.37
N GLN A 61 16.35 6.89 -0.39
CA GLN A 61 16.37 5.43 -0.37
C GLN A 61 15.15 4.93 0.43
N PHE A 62 14.30 4.14 -0.20
CA PHE A 62 13.12 3.57 0.42
C PHE A 62 13.23 2.05 0.55
N VAL A 63 12.64 1.53 1.62
CA VAL A 63 12.29 0.12 1.75
C VAL A 63 10.84 -0.04 1.29
N THR A 64 10.58 -0.98 0.39
CA THR A 64 9.21 -1.26 -0.07
C THR A 64 8.47 -2.12 0.94
N GLY A 65 7.22 -1.77 1.19
CA GLY A 65 6.34 -2.48 2.12
C GLY A 65 6.41 -1.97 3.56
N TYR A 66 5.23 -1.63 4.11
CA TYR A 66 5.13 -1.03 5.45
C TYR A 66 5.70 -1.93 6.55
N HIS A 67 5.29 -3.19 6.59
CA HIS A 67 5.70 -4.10 7.67
C HIS A 67 7.21 -4.29 7.74
N ARG A 68 7.85 -4.49 6.59
CA ARG A 68 9.30 -4.66 6.53
C ARG A 68 10.05 -3.40 6.97
N GLY A 69 9.58 -2.24 6.48
CA GLY A 69 10.18 -0.96 6.88
C GLY A 69 9.99 -0.67 8.38
N PHE A 70 8.86 -1.03 8.95
CA PHE A 70 8.58 -0.90 10.38
C PHE A 70 9.51 -1.75 11.24
N GLU A 71 9.74 -3.02 10.86
CA GLU A 71 10.72 -3.88 11.54
C GLU A 71 12.12 -3.26 11.53
N LEU A 72 12.57 -2.82 10.36
CA LEU A 72 13.88 -2.18 10.21
C LEU A 72 13.99 -0.90 11.06
N ALA A 73 12.95 -0.09 11.13
CA ALA A 73 12.92 1.11 11.94
C ALA A 73 13.03 0.81 13.44
N ARG A 74 12.40 -0.26 13.90
CA ARG A 74 12.52 -0.74 15.28
C ARG A 74 13.92 -1.22 15.60
N GLU A 75 14.52 -2.04 14.72
CA GLU A 75 15.89 -2.55 14.86
C GLU A 75 16.90 -1.41 14.92
N GLN A 76 16.79 -0.44 14.01
CA GLN A 76 17.69 0.71 13.94
C GLN A 76 17.36 1.81 14.96
N ARG A 77 16.23 1.73 15.66
CA ARG A 77 15.71 2.77 16.57
C ARG A 77 15.58 4.13 15.88
N LYS A 78 15.26 4.15 14.58
CA LYS A 78 15.08 5.35 13.79
C LYS A 78 13.59 5.67 13.60
N PRO A 79 13.21 6.95 13.56
CA PRO A 79 11.87 7.34 13.13
C PRO A 79 11.62 6.93 11.67
N MET A 80 10.36 6.88 11.29
CA MET A 80 9.95 6.49 9.94
C MET A 80 9.39 7.68 9.17
N LEU A 81 9.72 7.74 7.90
CA LEU A 81 9.07 8.54 6.88
C LEU A 81 8.32 7.56 5.97
N VAL A 82 7.01 7.45 6.13
CA VAL A 82 6.16 6.56 5.32
C VAL A 82 5.55 7.37 4.19
N PHE A 83 5.96 7.08 2.96
CA PHE A 83 5.48 7.73 1.75
C PHE A 83 4.43 6.87 1.07
N PHE A 84 3.18 7.32 1.12
CA PHE A 84 2.06 6.70 0.43
C PHE A 84 1.96 7.28 -0.98
N THR A 85 2.04 6.40 -1.95
CA THR A 85 2.05 6.71 -3.38
C THR A 85 1.19 5.73 -4.16
N ALA A 86 1.07 5.92 -5.47
CA ALA A 86 0.53 4.98 -6.43
C ALA A 86 1.20 5.20 -7.78
N GLU A 87 1.23 4.19 -8.63
CA GLU A 87 1.86 4.31 -9.96
C GLU A 87 1.23 5.40 -10.83
N TRP A 88 -0.08 5.55 -10.76
CA TRP A 88 -0.85 6.57 -11.49
C TRP A 88 -0.81 7.98 -10.87
N CYS A 89 -0.10 8.18 -9.75
CA CYS A 89 -0.11 9.44 -9.01
C CYS A 89 0.87 10.48 -9.58
N THR A 90 0.39 11.35 -10.46
CA THR A 90 1.20 12.42 -11.07
C THR A 90 1.89 13.34 -10.06
N TYR A 91 1.19 13.74 -8.98
CA TYR A 91 1.78 14.60 -7.93
C TYR A 91 2.85 13.89 -7.11
N CYS A 92 2.77 12.56 -6.99
CA CYS A 92 3.82 11.76 -6.35
C CYS A 92 5.09 11.81 -7.18
N HIS A 93 5.00 11.54 -8.49
CA HIS A 93 6.14 11.63 -9.41
C HIS A 93 6.77 13.03 -9.46
N GLN A 94 5.94 14.08 -9.43
CA GLN A 94 6.45 15.45 -9.34
C GLN A 94 7.20 15.69 -8.03
N MET A 95 6.72 15.16 -6.89
CA MET A 95 7.38 15.30 -5.61
C MET A 95 8.71 14.54 -5.57
N GLU A 96 8.77 13.37 -6.19
CA GLU A 96 10.00 12.60 -6.37
C GLU A 96 11.02 13.33 -7.24
N ALA A 97 10.56 13.98 -8.32
CA ALA A 97 11.41 14.72 -9.23
C ALA A 97 11.92 16.07 -8.64
N ASP A 98 11.14 16.68 -7.79
CA ASP A 98 11.43 18.02 -7.24
C ASP A 98 11.98 17.93 -5.80
N ALA A 99 11.09 17.72 -4.82
CA ALA A 99 11.42 17.83 -3.40
C ALA A 99 12.40 16.77 -2.92
N PHE A 100 12.25 15.52 -3.39
CA PHE A 100 13.12 14.40 -2.98
C PHE A 100 14.52 14.44 -3.58
N ARG A 101 14.80 15.39 -4.50
CA ARG A 101 16.15 15.60 -5.04
C ARG A 101 16.91 16.72 -4.36
N GLN A 102 16.26 17.48 -3.49
CA GLN A 102 16.92 18.60 -2.81
C GLN A 102 17.85 18.10 -1.71
N ASP A 103 19.10 18.58 -1.72
CA ASP A 103 20.13 18.16 -0.77
C ASP A 103 19.70 18.19 0.71
N PRO A 104 18.97 19.23 1.19
CA PRO A 104 18.53 19.25 2.58
C PRO A 104 17.56 18.11 2.90
N VAL A 105 16.67 17.75 1.97
CA VAL A 105 15.71 16.64 2.13
C VAL A 105 16.44 15.30 2.12
N VAL A 106 17.36 15.11 1.16
CA VAL A 106 18.20 13.90 1.05
C VAL A 106 19.05 13.72 2.31
N SER A 107 19.66 14.79 2.82
CA SER A 107 20.49 14.73 4.02
C SER A 107 19.70 14.37 5.26
N LEU A 108 18.51 14.97 5.45
CA LEU A 108 17.62 14.67 6.57
C LEU A 108 17.02 13.25 6.48
N SER A 109 16.76 12.76 5.27
CA SER A 109 16.16 11.44 5.09
C SER A 109 17.00 10.31 5.67
N LYS A 110 18.32 10.47 5.76
CA LYS A 110 19.26 9.50 6.37
C LYS A 110 19.00 9.27 7.87
N GLN A 111 18.30 10.18 8.52
CA GLN A 111 17.91 10.05 9.93
C GLN A 111 16.61 9.26 10.11
N PHE A 112 15.94 8.90 9.01
CA PHE A 112 14.72 8.11 8.99
C PHE A 112 14.96 6.75 8.35
N VAL A 113 14.09 5.80 8.63
CA VAL A 113 13.81 4.70 7.72
C VAL A 113 12.69 5.19 6.80
N CYS A 114 13.02 5.41 5.53
CA CYS A 114 12.03 5.80 4.52
C CYS A 114 11.34 4.55 4.00
N ILE A 115 10.01 4.53 4.06
CA ILE A 115 9.16 3.40 3.69
C ILE A 115 8.27 3.83 2.53
N LEU A 116 8.29 3.07 1.44
CA LEU A 116 7.38 3.25 0.30
C LEU A 116 6.20 2.31 0.47
N VAL A 117 5.00 2.88 0.47
CA VAL A 117 3.73 2.15 0.46
C VAL A 117 2.99 2.48 -0.82
N ASP A 118 2.91 1.51 -1.70
CA ASP A 118 2.11 1.61 -2.93
C ASP A 118 0.66 1.25 -2.63
N ALA A 119 -0.27 2.13 -3.00
CA ALA A 119 -1.69 1.97 -2.72
C ALA A 119 -2.32 0.77 -3.45
N ASP A 120 -1.79 0.43 -4.61
CA ASP A 120 -2.29 -0.67 -5.42
C ASP A 120 -1.79 -2.02 -4.86
N CYS A 121 -0.59 -2.02 -4.24
CA CYS A 121 0.01 -3.21 -3.62
C CYS A 121 -0.43 -3.41 -2.16
N GLU A 122 -0.58 -2.31 -1.39
CA GLU A 122 -0.89 -2.36 0.05
C GLU A 122 -2.15 -1.54 0.42
N PRO A 123 -3.32 -1.81 -0.18
CA PRO A 123 -4.54 -1.03 0.06
C PRO A 123 -5.06 -1.13 1.51
N SER A 124 -4.78 -2.23 2.21
CA SER A 124 -5.10 -2.40 3.63
C SER A 124 -4.33 -1.41 4.50
N VAL A 125 -3.02 -1.27 4.27
CA VAL A 125 -2.17 -0.31 4.99
C VAL A 125 -2.66 1.12 4.75
N CYS A 126 -3.02 1.47 3.51
CA CYS A 126 -3.58 2.79 3.21
C CYS A 126 -4.89 3.05 3.99
N ARG A 127 -5.77 2.05 4.14
CA ARG A 127 -6.99 2.15 4.94
C ARG A 127 -6.69 2.32 6.43
N ASP A 128 -5.77 1.52 6.99
CA ASP A 128 -5.39 1.57 8.40
C ASP A 128 -4.82 2.94 8.78
N PHE A 129 -4.02 3.52 7.88
CA PHE A 129 -3.52 4.89 8.02
C PHE A 129 -4.54 5.97 7.63
N ARG A 130 -5.75 5.60 7.20
CA ARG A 130 -6.80 6.53 6.75
C ARG A 130 -6.28 7.52 5.69
N VAL A 131 -5.52 7.02 4.73
CA VAL A 131 -5.01 7.83 3.61
C VAL A 131 -6.16 8.15 2.68
N LYS A 132 -6.42 9.44 2.45
CA LYS A 132 -7.54 9.92 1.61
C LYS A 132 -7.08 10.50 0.26
N GLY A 133 -5.78 10.62 0.06
CA GLY A 133 -5.22 11.18 -1.17
C GLY A 133 -3.70 11.03 -1.22
N TYR A 134 -3.16 11.16 -2.42
CA TYR A 134 -1.74 10.97 -2.70
C TYR A 134 -1.13 12.22 -3.35
N PRO A 135 0.16 12.50 -3.06
CA PRO A 135 1.00 11.84 -2.06
C PRO A 135 0.55 12.13 -0.63
N THR A 136 0.79 11.20 0.29
CA THR A 136 0.73 11.45 1.73
C THR A 136 2.02 10.97 2.36
N ILE A 137 2.62 11.77 3.25
CA ILE A 137 3.75 11.37 4.09
C ILE A 137 3.28 11.33 5.53
N GLN A 138 3.44 10.17 6.17
CA GLN A 138 3.24 10.00 7.60
C GLN A 138 4.58 9.83 8.30
N PHE A 139 4.86 10.67 9.28
CA PHE A 139 6.02 10.49 10.16
C PHE A 139 5.60 9.72 11.40
N LEU A 140 6.41 8.72 11.75
CA LEU A 140 6.18 7.87 12.93
C LEU A 140 7.45 7.79 13.77
N SER A 141 7.27 7.58 15.08
CA SER A 141 8.39 7.22 15.96
C SER A 141 8.90 5.80 15.65
N PRO A 142 10.07 5.39 16.18
CA PRO A 142 10.57 4.03 16.04
C PRO A 142 9.61 2.94 16.55
N ARG A 143 8.65 3.33 17.39
CA ARG A 143 7.61 2.43 17.94
C ARG A 143 6.28 2.49 17.19
N GLY A 144 6.22 3.20 16.04
CA GLY A 144 5.00 3.33 15.24
C GLY A 144 4.01 4.40 15.76
N VAL A 145 4.39 5.22 16.75
CA VAL A 145 3.49 6.27 17.23
C VAL A 145 3.48 7.44 16.24
N PRO A 146 2.30 7.91 15.80
CA PRO A 146 2.21 9.05 14.89
C PRO A 146 2.85 10.33 15.47
N LEU A 147 3.60 11.03 14.64
CA LEU A 147 4.25 12.32 14.95
C LEU A 147 3.51 13.45 14.23
N ASN A 148 3.72 13.56 12.93
CA ASN A 148 3.04 14.53 12.06
C ASN A 148 2.74 13.90 10.71
N ARG A 149 1.89 14.57 9.93
CA ARG A 149 1.45 14.11 8.60
C ARG A 149 1.43 15.28 7.62
N VAL A 150 1.75 14.95 6.38
CA VAL A 150 1.68 15.88 5.25
C VAL A 150 0.83 15.22 4.17
N THR A 151 -0.14 15.94 3.63
CA THR A 151 -0.99 15.46 2.53
C THR A 151 -0.86 16.41 1.33
N GLY A 152 -0.74 15.84 0.15
CA GLY A 152 -0.49 16.55 -1.10
C GLY A 152 1.00 16.85 -1.33
N LYS A 153 1.31 17.27 -2.57
CA LYS A 153 2.66 17.65 -2.98
C LYS A 153 3.19 18.82 -2.13
N GLN A 154 4.40 18.67 -1.62
CA GLN A 154 5.09 19.69 -0.83
C GLN A 154 6.36 20.15 -1.52
N PRO A 155 6.68 21.45 -1.49
CA PRO A 155 8.00 21.92 -1.86
C PRO A 155 9.04 21.50 -0.83
N GLY A 156 10.30 21.35 -1.27
CA GLY A 156 11.39 20.87 -0.42
C GLY A 156 11.56 21.60 0.92
N PRO A 157 11.55 22.95 0.96
CA PRO A 157 11.68 23.67 2.24
C PRO A 157 10.59 23.34 3.25
N GLN A 158 9.33 23.16 2.79
CA GLN A 158 8.24 22.74 3.68
C GLN A 158 8.43 21.32 4.17
N LEU A 159 8.89 20.42 3.29
CA LEU A 159 9.17 19.04 3.67
C LEU A 159 10.30 18.98 4.72
N VAL A 160 11.36 19.78 4.56
CA VAL A 160 12.44 19.92 5.55
C VAL A 160 11.90 20.33 6.93
N MET A 161 11.02 21.32 6.98
CA MET A 161 10.39 21.74 8.26
C MET A 161 9.60 20.59 8.91
N GLN A 162 8.85 19.82 8.12
CA GLN A 162 8.08 18.69 8.63
C GLN A 162 8.99 17.55 9.14
N MET A 163 10.07 17.26 8.44
CA MET A 163 11.08 16.28 8.86
C MET A 163 11.75 16.70 10.16
N GLN A 164 12.15 17.97 10.27
CA GLN A 164 12.75 18.51 11.50
C GLN A 164 11.77 18.47 12.67
N ALA A 165 10.50 18.83 12.45
CA ALA A 165 9.45 18.74 13.48
C ALA A 165 9.27 17.30 13.98
N ALA A 166 9.32 16.31 13.09
CA ALA A 166 9.25 14.89 13.45
C ALA A 166 10.44 14.47 14.31
N LEU A 167 11.67 14.84 13.93
CA LEU A 167 12.88 14.54 14.70
C LEU A 167 12.84 15.16 16.10
N GLN A 168 12.42 16.42 16.20
CA GLN A 168 12.26 17.10 17.50
C GLN A 168 11.18 16.43 18.37
N ALA A 169 10.10 15.92 17.78
CA ALA A 169 9.06 15.22 18.52
C ALA A 169 9.55 13.88 19.09
N VAL A 170 10.44 13.17 18.38
CA VAL A 170 11.11 11.97 18.89
C VAL A 170 12.03 12.33 20.05
N ALA A 171 12.90 13.30 19.87
CA ALA A 171 13.86 13.71 20.91
C ALA A 171 13.17 14.13 22.22
N ARG A 172 12.06 14.87 22.12
CA ARG A 172 11.27 15.26 23.31
C ARG A 172 10.67 14.05 24.04
N ARG A 173 10.21 13.04 23.31
CA ARG A 173 9.61 11.83 23.92
C ARG A 173 10.66 10.94 24.59
N ASP A 174 11.82 10.82 23.99
CA ASP A 174 12.92 10.04 24.55
C ASP A 174 13.47 10.70 25.83
N GLY A 175 13.63 12.03 25.83
CA GLY A 175 14.03 12.80 27.00
C GLY A 175 13.01 12.75 28.15
N ALA A 176 11.70 12.79 27.85
CA ALA A 176 10.65 12.64 28.86
C ALA A 176 10.62 11.23 29.47
N GLY A 177 10.89 10.20 28.66
CA GLY A 177 10.96 8.80 29.15
C GLY A 177 12.14 8.53 30.09
N GLU A 178 13.22 9.27 29.95
CA GLU A 178 14.41 9.16 30.81
C GLU A 178 14.22 9.90 32.16
N ALA A 179 13.52 11.02 32.13
CA ALA A 179 13.20 11.78 33.35
C ALA A 179 12.28 11.03 34.34
N VAL A 180 11.41 10.15 33.84
CA VAL A 180 10.49 9.35 34.67
C VAL A 180 11.18 8.11 35.30
N ARG A 181 12.36 7.71 34.82
CA ARG A 181 13.10 6.54 35.33
C ARG A 181 14.15 6.87 36.38
N ARG A 182 14.30 8.14 36.74
CA ARG A 182 15.16 8.63 37.84
C ARG A 182 14.36 8.95 39.08
#